data_c646927d46fd7255ef42ab928c506799
#
_entry.id   c646927d46fd7255ef42ab928c506799
#
_cell.length_a   1.000
_cell.length_b   1.000
_cell.length_c   1.000
_cell.angle_alpha   90.00
_cell.angle_beta   90.00
_cell.angle_gamma   90.00
#
_symmetry.space_group_name_H-M   'P 1'
#
loop_
_entity.id
_entity.type
_entity.pdbx_description
1 polymer ?
#
loop_
_entity_poly.entity_id
_entity_poly.type
_entity_poly.pdbx_seq_one_letter_code
_entity_poly.pdbx_strand_id
1 'polypeptide(L)'
;MDDKELKQILATKAPAYERSFIEIPRDSFVPRHSSMSDYMDKLVNYDAKMLNRIDNLVMRYRLGAVHKTMNEHFGTVMPRINRKGMIVGGSVIYYNTENGVMLQKDELTNHLYSWYAFDYYTDPNVFFGEHQYRDRQTVIVQEEKTALLGALAHPDYDWLAVGVGNNLTDAMMKKFMGRQVILFPDDFCFDFWSDHFGSKFKVDDSFTHQDINQYLIDIIHKQSVP
;
A
#
# COMPACT_ATOMS: atom_id res chain seq x y z
N MET A 1 -11.22 -13.37 31.48
CA MET A 1 -9.79 -13.14 31.20
C MET A 1 -9.46 -11.81 31.86
N ASP A 2 -8.59 -11.82 32.85
CA ASP A 2 -8.26 -10.58 33.55
C ASP A 2 -7.16 -9.81 32.81
N ASP A 3 -7.03 -8.51 33.08
CA ASP A 3 -6.03 -7.62 32.47
C ASP A 3 -4.58 -8.10 32.70
N LYS A 4 -4.36 -8.95 33.68
CA LYS A 4 -3.07 -9.51 34.03
C LYS A 4 -2.71 -10.70 33.13
N GLU A 5 -3.70 -11.53 32.79
CA GLU A 5 -3.57 -12.63 31.83
C GLU A 5 -3.36 -12.09 30.43
N LEU A 6 -4.09 -11.03 30.03
CA LEU A 6 -3.91 -10.39 28.75
C LEU A 6 -2.50 -9.78 28.61
N LYS A 7 -2.00 -9.12 29.64
CA LYS A 7 -0.63 -8.58 29.68
C LYS A 7 0.43 -9.69 29.66
N GLN A 8 0.17 -10.84 30.25
CA GLN A 8 1.07 -11.98 30.20
C GLN A 8 1.10 -12.65 28.83
N ILE A 9 -0.04 -12.74 28.15
CA ILE A 9 -0.13 -13.26 26.77
C ILE A 9 0.57 -12.29 25.79
N LEU A 10 0.41 -10.99 26.00
CA LEU A 10 1.10 -9.96 25.19
C LEU A 10 2.59 -9.82 25.54
N ALA A 11 2.99 -10.23 26.75
CA ALA A 11 4.38 -10.24 27.19
C ALA A 11 5.09 -11.58 26.94
N THR A 12 4.40 -12.64 26.54
CA THR A 12 5.05 -13.81 25.97
C THR A 12 5.71 -13.33 24.69
N LYS A 13 7.01 -13.08 24.78
CA LYS A 13 7.88 -12.80 23.64
C LYS A 13 7.48 -13.77 22.56
N ALA A 14 6.95 -13.24 21.47
CA ALA A 14 6.97 -13.97 20.21
C ALA A 14 8.37 -14.58 20.11
N PRO A 15 8.48 -15.89 19.81
CA PRO A 15 9.77 -16.51 19.71
C PRO A 15 10.63 -15.57 18.87
N ALA A 16 11.84 -15.31 19.36
CA ALA A 16 12.80 -14.54 18.59
C ALA A 16 13.06 -15.36 17.32
N TYR A 17 12.21 -15.18 16.33
CA TYR A 17 12.52 -15.63 14.98
C TYR A 17 13.87 -14.99 14.70
N GLU A 18 14.87 -15.81 14.43
CA GLU A 18 16.10 -15.34 13.83
C GLU A 18 15.66 -14.46 12.68
N ARG A 19 15.89 -13.18 12.82
CA ARG A 19 15.48 -12.17 11.84
C ARG A 19 16.32 -12.41 10.61
N SER A 20 15.85 -13.30 9.74
CA SER A 20 16.46 -13.46 8.44
C SER A 20 16.19 -12.15 7.70
N PHE A 21 17.23 -11.37 7.55
CA PHE A 21 17.25 -10.25 6.61
C PHE A 21 17.06 -10.84 5.22
N ILE A 22 15.84 -10.81 4.70
CA ILE A 22 15.65 -11.06 3.28
C ILE A 22 16.04 -9.76 2.61
N GLU A 23 17.31 -9.67 2.22
CA GLU A 23 17.72 -8.67 1.23
C GLU A 23 16.86 -8.89 -0.01
N ILE A 24 16.05 -7.92 -0.34
CA ILE A 24 15.45 -7.92 -1.67
C ILE A 24 16.61 -7.69 -2.63
N PRO A 25 16.88 -8.64 -3.52
CA PRO A 25 17.91 -8.48 -4.52
C PRO A 25 17.68 -7.17 -5.29
N ARG A 26 18.75 -6.43 -5.56
CA ARG A 26 18.65 -5.16 -6.32
C ARG A 26 18.01 -5.32 -7.68
N ASP A 27 18.10 -6.50 -8.28
CA ASP A 27 17.45 -6.91 -9.51
C ASP A 27 15.92 -7.12 -9.37
N SER A 28 15.40 -7.26 -8.15
CA SER A 28 13.94 -7.27 -7.90
C SER A 28 13.29 -5.90 -8.10
N PHE A 29 14.05 -4.83 -8.24
CA PHE A 29 13.54 -3.49 -8.55
C PHE A 29 13.49 -3.23 -10.06
N VAL A 30 13.24 -4.24 -10.85
CA VAL A 30 12.94 -4.07 -12.29
C VAL A 30 11.57 -3.40 -12.41
N PRO A 31 11.49 -2.23 -13.07
CA PRO A 31 10.30 -1.37 -13.01
C PRO A 31 9.05 -1.92 -13.69
N ARG A 32 9.10 -3.05 -14.36
CA ARG A 32 7.94 -3.66 -15.02
C ARG A 32 7.90 -5.16 -14.82
N HIS A 33 6.72 -5.75 -15.09
CA HIS A 33 6.36 -7.16 -14.96
C HIS A 33 6.05 -7.63 -13.53
N SER A 34 5.60 -6.70 -12.67
CA SER A 34 4.91 -7.11 -11.44
C SER A 34 3.42 -7.27 -11.72
N SER A 35 2.74 -8.12 -10.95
CA SER A 35 1.29 -8.33 -11.12
C SER A 35 0.47 -7.03 -11.01
N MET A 36 0.92 -6.06 -10.21
CA MET A 36 0.24 -4.77 -10.11
C MET A 36 0.47 -3.89 -11.34
N SER A 37 1.70 -3.85 -11.89
CA SER A 37 1.95 -3.10 -13.14
C SER A 37 1.18 -3.70 -14.31
N ASP A 38 1.17 -5.02 -14.42
CA ASP A 38 0.45 -5.72 -15.48
C ASP A 38 -1.07 -5.52 -15.37
N TYR A 39 -1.60 -5.50 -14.15
CA TYR A 39 -3.00 -5.13 -13.90
C TYR A 39 -3.30 -3.69 -14.35
N MET A 40 -2.46 -2.72 -13.97
CA MET A 40 -2.67 -1.33 -14.37
C MET A 40 -2.58 -1.13 -15.88
N ASP A 41 -1.67 -1.82 -16.58
CA ASP A 41 -1.56 -1.78 -18.04
C ASP A 41 -2.84 -2.28 -18.72
N LYS A 42 -3.41 -3.38 -18.24
CA LYS A 42 -4.70 -3.90 -18.71
C LYS A 42 -5.86 -2.97 -18.37
N LEU A 43 -5.87 -2.43 -17.16
CA LEU A 43 -6.90 -1.50 -16.69
C LEU A 43 -7.06 -0.29 -17.62
N VAL A 44 -5.94 0.22 -18.14
CA VAL A 44 -5.96 1.35 -19.07
C VAL A 44 -6.05 0.92 -20.54
N ASN A 45 -6.34 -0.34 -20.79
CA ASN A 45 -6.45 -0.91 -22.14
C ASN A 45 -5.25 -0.58 -23.03
N TYR A 46 -4.05 -0.58 -22.44
CA TYR A 46 -2.78 -0.26 -23.10
C TYR A 46 -2.74 1.12 -23.77
N ASP A 47 -3.53 2.08 -23.32
CA ASP A 47 -3.46 3.46 -23.81
C ASP A 47 -2.06 4.06 -23.60
N ALA A 48 -1.42 4.54 -24.65
CA ALA A 48 -0.02 4.97 -24.65
C ALA A 48 0.26 6.13 -23.65
N LYS A 49 -0.70 7.05 -23.47
CA LYS A 49 -0.57 8.17 -22.54
C LYS A 49 -0.64 7.68 -21.10
N MET A 50 -1.56 6.75 -20.84
CA MET A 50 -1.72 6.18 -19.51
C MET A 50 -0.58 5.21 -19.16
N LEU A 51 -0.05 4.45 -20.13
CA LEU A 51 1.15 3.63 -19.94
C LEU A 51 2.34 4.48 -19.47
N ASN A 52 2.57 5.64 -20.08
CA ASN A 52 3.61 6.56 -19.63
C ASN A 52 3.38 7.07 -18.20
N ARG A 53 2.12 7.27 -17.80
CA ARG A 53 1.79 7.63 -16.40
C ARG A 53 2.07 6.47 -15.44
N ILE A 54 1.74 5.23 -15.84
CA ILE A 54 2.02 4.03 -15.06
C ILE A 54 3.53 3.84 -14.91
N ASP A 55 4.33 4.01 -15.96
CA ASP A 55 5.79 3.95 -15.88
C ASP A 55 6.34 4.94 -14.86
N ASN A 56 5.90 6.19 -14.96
CA ASN A 56 6.30 7.23 -14.01
C ASN A 56 5.88 6.89 -12.58
N LEU A 57 4.71 6.30 -12.39
CA LEU A 57 4.18 5.89 -11.10
C LEU A 57 5.02 4.75 -10.51
N VAL A 58 5.29 3.70 -11.29
CA VAL A 58 6.13 2.56 -10.91
C VAL A 58 7.52 3.04 -10.48
N MET A 59 8.13 3.94 -11.23
CA MET A 59 9.42 4.53 -10.87
C MET A 59 9.35 5.40 -9.62
N ARG A 60 8.33 6.23 -9.49
CA ARG A 60 8.14 7.13 -8.35
C ARG A 60 7.94 6.37 -7.06
N TYR A 61 7.08 5.35 -7.05
CA TYR A 61 6.83 4.51 -5.88
C TYR A 61 7.91 3.45 -5.68
N ARG A 62 8.87 3.36 -6.61
CA ARG A 62 9.95 2.36 -6.62
C ARG A 62 9.40 0.95 -6.49
N LEU A 63 8.34 0.65 -7.24
CA LEU A 63 7.79 -0.70 -7.26
C LEU A 63 8.81 -1.65 -7.86
N GLY A 64 8.82 -2.87 -7.35
CA GLY A 64 9.65 -3.94 -7.87
C GLY A 64 8.84 -5.17 -8.23
N ALA A 65 9.49 -6.17 -8.78
CA ALA A 65 8.90 -7.46 -9.07
C ALA A 65 9.71 -8.60 -8.47
N VAL A 66 9.04 -9.58 -7.90
CA VAL A 66 9.65 -10.85 -7.51
C VAL A 66 9.45 -11.84 -8.62
N HIS A 67 10.54 -12.39 -9.17
CA HIS A 67 10.49 -13.36 -10.25
C HIS A 67 9.93 -14.73 -9.87
N LYS A 68 9.59 -14.95 -8.60
CA LYS A 68 8.87 -16.13 -8.18
C LYS A 68 7.40 -15.94 -8.53
N THR A 69 6.91 -16.76 -9.41
CA THR A 69 5.52 -16.74 -9.86
C THR A 69 4.60 -17.44 -8.87
N MET A 70 3.40 -16.93 -8.79
CA MET A 70 2.30 -17.50 -8.07
C MET A 70 1.10 -17.50 -9.02
N ASN A 71 0.59 -18.66 -9.41
CA ASN A 71 -0.38 -18.79 -10.49
C ASN A 71 0.01 -17.96 -11.73
N GLU A 72 1.28 -18.06 -12.15
CA GLU A 72 1.86 -17.32 -13.28
C GLU A 72 2.00 -15.79 -13.09
N HIS A 73 1.62 -15.24 -11.93
CA HIS A 73 1.78 -13.81 -11.63
C HIS A 73 3.07 -13.55 -10.85
N PHE A 74 3.78 -12.49 -11.21
CA PHE A 74 4.94 -12.03 -10.45
C PHE A 74 4.49 -11.18 -9.26
N GLY A 75 5.11 -11.40 -8.10
CA GLY A 75 4.82 -10.59 -6.92
C GLY A 75 5.24 -9.13 -7.12
N THR A 76 4.41 -8.21 -6.67
CA THR A 76 4.73 -6.78 -6.65
C THR A 76 5.42 -6.44 -5.34
N VAL A 77 6.64 -5.93 -5.41
CA VAL A 77 7.36 -5.36 -4.27
C VAL A 77 6.89 -3.93 -4.07
N MET A 78 6.38 -3.64 -2.88
CA MET A 78 5.89 -2.31 -2.47
C MET A 78 6.74 -1.81 -1.28
N PRO A 79 7.86 -1.12 -1.56
CA PRO A 79 8.78 -0.71 -0.50
C PRO A 79 8.22 0.46 0.30
N ARG A 80 8.42 0.45 1.61
CA ARG A 80 8.27 1.61 2.47
C ARG A 80 9.59 2.35 2.54
N ILE A 81 9.58 3.57 2.07
CA ILE A 81 10.77 4.40 1.95
C ILE A 81 10.52 5.68 2.74
N ASN A 82 11.40 5.97 3.67
CA ASN A 82 11.28 7.18 4.48
C ASN A 82 11.67 8.44 3.68
N ARG A 83 11.45 9.62 4.26
CA ARG A 83 11.77 10.92 3.62
C ARG A 83 13.26 11.13 3.34
N LYS A 84 14.16 10.30 3.93
CA LYS A 84 15.59 10.29 3.63
C LYS A 84 15.95 9.38 2.45
N GLY A 85 14.96 8.72 1.84
CA GLY A 85 15.14 7.81 0.72
C GLY A 85 15.61 6.40 1.10
N MET A 86 15.60 6.06 2.40
CA MET A 86 16.00 4.73 2.89
C MET A 86 14.79 3.79 2.89
N ILE A 87 14.97 2.57 2.40
CA ILE A 87 13.98 1.50 2.52
C ILE A 87 13.99 1.03 3.97
N VAL A 88 12.83 1.09 4.61
CA VAL A 88 12.65 0.74 6.02
C VAL A 88 11.70 -0.45 6.22
N GLY A 89 11.17 -0.98 5.13
CA GLY A 89 10.26 -2.10 5.12
C GLY A 89 9.54 -2.19 3.79
N GLY A 90 8.51 -2.98 3.73
CA GLY A 90 7.65 -3.13 2.55
C GLY A 90 6.85 -4.42 2.58
N SER A 91 6.15 -4.67 1.49
CA SER A 91 5.37 -5.88 1.27
C SER A 91 5.60 -6.44 -0.13
N VAL A 92 5.38 -7.74 -0.29
CA VAL A 92 5.26 -8.37 -1.59
C VAL A 92 3.83 -8.89 -1.69
N ILE A 93 3.10 -8.38 -2.67
CA ILE A 93 1.71 -8.73 -2.88
C ILE A 93 1.54 -9.24 -4.31
N TYR A 94 0.77 -10.31 -4.44
CA TYR A 94 0.40 -10.89 -5.72
C TYR A 94 -1.02 -10.48 -6.06
N TYR A 95 -1.22 -9.97 -7.26
CA TYR A 95 -2.53 -9.58 -7.76
C TYR A 95 -2.91 -10.42 -8.98
N ASN A 96 -4.18 -10.70 -9.12
CA ASN A 96 -4.72 -11.18 -10.38
C ASN A 96 -4.66 -10.02 -11.39
N THR A 97 -3.98 -10.23 -12.50
CA THR A 97 -3.75 -9.17 -13.50
C THR A 97 -4.98 -8.82 -14.31
N GLU A 98 -6.07 -9.62 -14.24
CA GLU A 98 -7.32 -9.31 -14.95
C GLU A 98 -8.24 -8.38 -14.14
N ASN A 99 -8.29 -8.58 -12.82
CA ASN A 99 -9.27 -7.86 -11.98
C ASN A 99 -8.64 -7.11 -10.81
N GLY A 100 -7.31 -7.19 -10.62
CA GLY A 100 -6.60 -6.51 -9.54
C GLY A 100 -6.92 -7.02 -8.14
N VAL A 101 -7.57 -8.18 -8.01
CA VAL A 101 -7.83 -8.80 -6.71
C VAL A 101 -6.54 -9.38 -6.16
N MET A 102 -6.28 -9.13 -4.88
CA MET A 102 -5.15 -9.74 -4.19
C MET A 102 -5.35 -11.25 -4.11
N LEU A 103 -4.35 -12.00 -4.55
CA LEU A 103 -4.36 -13.45 -4.45
C LEU A 103 -4.17 -13.85 -2.99
N GLN A 104 -5.14 -14.58 -2.46
CA GLN A 104 -5.17 -14.99 -1.07
C GLN A 104 -4.35 -16.27 -0.84
N LYS A 105 -3.94 -16.46 0.41
CA LYS A 105 -3.09 -17.58 0.82
C LYS A 105 -3.70 -18.95 0.54
N ASP A 106 -5.03 -19.07 0.62
CA ASP A 106 -5.74 -20.33 0.49
C ASP A 106 -5.81 -20.83 -0.97
N GLU A 107 -5.68 -19.93 -1.93
CA GLU A 107 -5.53 -20.26 -3.35
C GLU A 107 -4.12 -20.71 -3.70
N LEU A 108 -3.21 -20.58 -2.76
CA LEU A 108 -1.79 -20.72 -2.94
C LEU A 108 -1.28 -21.81 -2.02
N THR A 109 -1.39 -22.99 -2.47
CA THR A 109 -1.07 -24.23 -1.75
C THR A 109 0.30 -24.28 -1.12
N ASN A 110 0.86 -23.39 -0.51
CA ASN A 110 2.10 -23.52 0.24
C ASN A 110 2.85 -22.24 0.47
N HIS A 111 2.18 -21.12 0.74
CA HIS A 111 3.03 -20.02 0.67
C HIS A 111 2.91 -18.88 1.59
N LEU A 112 3.82 -18.86 2.35
CA LEU A 112 4.61 -17.92 3.15
C LEU A 112 5.02 -16.61 2.44
N TYR A 113 4.78 -16.49 1.15
CA TYR A 113 5.28 -15.37 0.37
C TYR A 113 4.29 -14.26 0.12
N SER A 114 3.07 -14.44 0.60
CA SER A 114 1.99 -13.53 0.24
C SER A 114 2.07 -12.18 0.94
N TRP A 115 2.91 -12.04 1.99
CA TRP A 115 2.72 -10.90 2.82
C TRP A 115 3.90 -9.98 2.95
N TYR A 116 5.08 -10.54 3.16
CA TYR A 116 6.20 -9.74 3.63
C TYR A 116 7.50 -10.36 3.15
N ALA A 117 8.05 -9.83 2.10
CA ALA A 117 9.46 -10.04 1.82
C ALA A 117 10.32 -9.34 2.89
N PHE A 118 9.67 -8.48 3.68
CA PHE A 118 10.31 -7.78 4.75
C PHE A 118 9.61 -8.15 6.06
N ASP A 119 10.01 -9.22 6.68
CA ASP A 119 9.68 -9.48 8.08
C ASP A 119 10.28 -8.42 9.01
N TYR A 120 10.89 -7.39 8.44
CA TYR A 120 11.66 -6.44 9.18
C TYR A 120 11.33 -5.01 8.82
N TYR A 121 10.52 -4.39 9.68
CA TYR A 121 10.35 -2.95 9.68
C TYR A 121 11.39 -2.33 10.61
N THR A 122 12.34 -1.60 10.06
CA THR A 122 13.25 -0.76 10.85
C THR A 122 12.54 0.49 11.37
N ASP A 123 11.48 0.92 10.69
CA ASP A 123 10.59 1.98 11.12
C ASP A 123 9.14 1.67 10.68
N PRO A 124 8.29 1.17 11.59
CA PRO A 124 6.91 0.84 11.29
C PRO A 124 6.03 2.08 11.04
N ASN A 125 6.53 3.27 11.37
CA ASN A 125 5.75 4.51 11.25
C ASN A 125 5.94 5.21 9.90
N VAL A 126 6.41 4.52 8.88
CA VAL A 126 6.57 5.08 7.53
C VAL A 126 5.44 4.61 6.64
N PHE A 127 4.78 5.55 5.96
CA PHE A 127 3.76 5.23 4.96
C PHE A 127 4.39 4.69 3.67
N PHE A 128 3.66 3.82 2.99
CA PHE A 128 3.93 3.58 1.58
C PHE A 128 3.75 4.89 0.80
N GLY A 129 4.72 5.24 -0.04
CA GLY A 129 4.71 6.50 -0.79
C GLY A 129 5.27 7.72 -0.02
N GLU A 130 5.65 7.61 1.26
CA GLU A 130 6.09 8.75 2.08
C GLU A 130 7.29 9.52 1.49
N HIS A 131 8.19 8.84 0.81
CA HIS A 131 9.36 9.48 0.17
C HIS A 131 9.02 10.40 -1.00
N GLN A 132 7.77 10.33 -1.50
CA GLN A 132 7.29 11.17 -2.58
C GLN A 132 6.55 12.41 -2.12
N TYR A 133 6.36 12.54 -0.82
CA TYR A 133 5.62 13.65 -0.24
C TYR A 133 6.19 15.01 -0.69
N ARG A 134 5.34 15.83 -1.29
CA ARG A 134 5.69 17.14 -1.89
C ARG A 134 4.97 18.30 -1.24
N ASP A 135 4.40 18.10 -0.06
CA ASP A 135 3.62 19.12 0.65
C ASP A 135 2.39 19.63 -0.11
N ARG A 136 1.81 18.74 -0.91
CA ARG A 136 0.51 18.97 -1.56
C ARG A 136 -0.60 18.45 -0.67
N GLN A 137 -1.85 18.65 -1.08
CA GLN A 137 -2.96 17.99 -0.42
C GLN A 137 -2.71 16.48 -0.41
N THR A 138 -2.72 15.92 0.79
CA THR A 138 -2.35 14.51 1.00
C THR A 138 -3.59 13.68 1.24
N VAL A 139 -3.65 12.55 0.60
CA VAL A 139 -4.67 11.52 0.81
C VAL A 139 -4.01 10.31 1.44
N ILE A 140 -4.55 9.85 2.55
CA ILE A 140 -4.11 8.64 3.23
C ILE A 140 -5.21 7.60 3.15
N VAL A 141 -4.86 6.44 2.62
CA VAL A 141 -5.73 5.27 2.46
C VAL A 141 -5.14 4.07 3.19
N GLN A 142 -5.91 3.01 3.29
CA GLN A 142 -5.45 1.81 3.97
C GLN A 142 -4.48 1.01 3.10
N GLU A 143 -4.84 0.68 1.87
CA GLU A 143 -4.11 -0.25 1.03
C GLU A 143 -3.17 0.45 0.03
N GLU A 144 -2.02 -0.18 -0.23
CA GLU A 144 -1.04 0.28 -1.20
C GLU A 144 -1.62 0.33 -2.63
N LYS A 145 -2.47 -0.64 -3.01
CA LYS A 145 -3.17 -0.64 -4.30
C LYS A 145 -4.02 0.60 -4.47
N THR A 146 -4.79 0.94 -3.45
CA THR A 146 -5.66 2.13 -3.46
C THR A 146 -4.84 3.41 -3.63
N ALA A 147 -3.68 3.51 -2.95
CA ALA A 147 -2.79 4.66 -3.13
C ALA A 147 -2.22 4.74 -4.56
N LEU A 148 -1.89 3.62 -5.18
CA LEU A 148 -1.42 3.59 -6.58
C LEU A 148 -2.51 3.99 -7.57
N LEU A 149 -3.72 3.44 -7.42
CA LEU A 149 -4.87 3.81 -8.25
C LEU A 149 -5.22 5.29 -8.08
N GLY A 150 -5.19 5.78 -6.83
CA GLY A 150 -5.40 7.19 -6.51
C GLY A 150 -4.37 8.10 -7.18
N ALA A 151 -3.09 7.73 -7.11
CA ALA A 151 -2.02 8.51 -7.75
C ALA A 151 -2.08 8.48 -9.29
N LEU A 152 -2.66 7.42 -9.87
CA LEU A 152 -2.91 7.34 -11.32
C LEU A 152 -4.12 8.20 -11.72
N ALA A 153 -5.22 8.14 -10.96
CA ALA A 153 -6.45 8.87 -11.22
C ALA A 153 -6.29 10.39 -10.94
N HIS A 154 -5.63 10.73 -9.85
CA HIS A 154 -5.47 12.09 -9.33
C HIS A 154 -4.01 12.41 -9.01
N PRO A 155 -3.17 12.67 -10.03
CA PRO A 155 -1.72 12.84 -9.86
C PRO A 155 -1.33 14.12 -9.11
N ASP A 156 -2.26 15.04 -8.89
CA ASP A 156 -2.01 16.32 -8.20
C ASP A 156 -2.00 16.19 -6.67
N TYR A 157 -2.46 15.06 -6.13
CA TYR A 157 -2.42 14.77 -4.71
C TYR A 157 -1.21 13.89 -4.34
N ASP A 158 -0.81 13.98 -3.08
CA ASP A 158 0.14 13.03 -2.52
C ASP A 158 -0.64 11.84 -1.92
N TRP A 159 -0.54 10.68 -2.54
CA TRP A 159 -1.23 9.46 -2.10
C TRP A 159 -0.31 8.58 -1.27
N LEU A 160 -0.76 8.26 -0.07
CA LEU A 160 -0.02 7.45 0.90
C LEU A 160 -0.89 6.29 1.38
N ALA A 161 -0.26 5.16 1.71
CA ALA A 161 -0.98 4.05 2.33
C ALA A 161 -0.37 3.64 3.67
N VAL A 162 -1.27 3.24 4.58
CA VAL A 162 -0.89 2.68 5.88
C VAL A 162 -0.34 1.26 5.72
N GLY A 163 -0.89 0.50 4.78
CA GLY A 163 -0.63 -0.92 4.56
C GLY A 163 -1.62 -1.84 5.26
N VAL A 164 -1.41 -3.13 5.10
CA VAL A 164 -2.33 -4.15 5.62
C VAL A 164 -2.50 -4.03 7.13
N GLY A 165 -3.76 -4.02 7.55
CA GLY A 165 -4.15 -3.89 8.95
C GLY A 165 -4.36 -2.44 9.38
N ASN A 166 -5.03 -2.27 10.53
CA ASN A 166 -5.37 -0.96 11.08
C ASN A 166 -4.17 -0.35 11.82
N ASN A 167 -3.10 -0.07 11.07
CA ASN A 167 -1.80 0.33 11.62
C ASN A 167 -1.56 1.84 11.64
N LEU A 168 -2.60 2.66 11.44
CA LEU A 168 -2.44 4.12 11.53
C LEU A 168 -2.13 4.52 12.98
N THR A 169 -0.99 5.17 13.20
CA THR A 169 -0.51 5.53 14.53
C THR A 169 -0.37 7.04 14.70
N ASP A 170 -0.40 7.51 15.96
CA ASP A 170 -0.10 8.90 16.27
C ASP A 170 1.29 9.34 15.78
N ALA A 171 2.27 8.45 15.82
CA ALA A 171 3.62 8.73 15.33
C ALA A 171 3.65 8.97 13.81
N MET A 172 2.86 8.21 13.05
CA MET A 172 2.67 8.44 11.61
C MET A 172 1.99 9.78 11.35
N MET A 173 0.88 10.05 12.03
CA MET A 173 0.07 11.25 11.81
C MET A 173 0.73 12.54 12.33
N LYS A 174 1.59 12.44 13.34
CA LYS A 174 2.36 13.60 13.85
C LYS A 174 3.17 14.32 12.77
N LYS A 175 3.62 13.59 11.76
CA LYS A 175 4.39 14.13 10.62
C LYS A 175 3.58 15.09 9.74
N PHE A 176 2.26 15.03 9.85
CA PHE A 176 1.30 15.76 9.00
C PHE A 176 0.50 16.82 9.78
N MET A 177 0.85 17.07 11.04
CA MET A 177 0.20 18.12 11.84
C MET A 177 0.30 19.50 11.15
N GLY A 178 -0.84 20.17 11.05
CA GLY A 178 -0.93 21.48 10.36
C GLY A 178 -0.91 21.38 8.83
N ARG A 179 -1.01 20.20 8.25
CA ARG A 179 -1.06 19.97 6.81
C ARG A 179 -2.48 19.65 6.34
N GLN A 180 -2.72 19.84 5.03
CA GLN A 180 -4.00 19.46 4.43
C GLN A 180 -3.99 17.95 4.15
N VAL A 181 -4.60 17.19 5.04
CA VAL A 181 -4.69 15.73 4.95
C VAL A 181 -6.14 15.31 4.97
N ILE A 182 -6.50 14.41 4.09
CA ILE A 182 -7.77 13.70 4.08
C ILE A 182 -7.49 12.22 4.32
N LEU A 183 -8.17 11.64 5.27
CA LEU A 183 -8.15 10.22 5.56
C LEU A 183 -9.37 9.57 4.90
N PHE A 184 -9.14 8.60 4.04
CA PHE A 184 -10.19 7.75 3.47
C PHE A 184 -10.05 6.33 4.04
N PRO A 185 -10.62 6.07 5.22
CA PRO A 185 -10.70 4.73 5.76
C PRO A 185 -11.65 3.87 4.93
N ASP A 186 -11.45 2.56 4.96
CA ASP A 186 -12.49 1.62 4.65
C ASP A 186 -13.49 1.49 5.80
N ASP A 187 -14.55 0.73 5.58
CA ASP A 187 -15.61 0.49 6.56
C ASP A 187 -15.05 -0.08 7.87
N PHE A 188 -14.08 -0.95 7.78
CA PHE A 188 -13.47 -1.60 8.94
C PHE A 188 -12.65 -0.65 9.83
N CYS A 189 -12.04 0.39 9.24
CA CYS A 189 -11.16 1.33 9.94
C CYS A 189 -11.84 2.65 10.30
N PHE A 190 -13.03 2.93 9.77
CA PHE A 190 -13.67 4.23 9.85
C PHE A 190 -13.85 4.72 11.30
N ASP A 191 -14.48 3.92 12.15
CA ASP A 191 -14.74 4.30 13.54
C ASP A 191 -13.44 4.62 14.27
N PHE A 192 -12.43 3.77 14.12
CA PHE A 192 -11.13 3.98 14.77
C PHE A 192 -10.44 5.26 14.26
N TRP A 193 -10.41 5.51 12.95
CA TRP A 193 -9.76 6.70 12.42
C TRP A 193 -10.53 7.97 12.78
N SER A 194 -11.85 7.91 12.80
CA SER A 194 -12.72 9.03 13.20
C SER A 194 -12.52 9.40 14.66
N ASP A 195 -12.54 8.43 15.55
CA ASP A 195 -12.40 8.65 16.99
C ASP A 195 -11.02 9.19 17.35
N HIS A 196 -9.95 8.63 16.76
CA HIS A 196 -8.58 8.98 17.12
C HIS A 196 -8.06 10.22 16.39
N PHE A 197 -8.43 10.41 15.14
CA PHE A 197 -7.81 11.43 14.29
C PHE A 197 -8.78 12.51 13.81
N GLY A 198 -10.11 12.29 13.87
CA GLY A 198 -11.13 13.18 13.33
C GLY A 198 -11.14 14.60 13.95
N SER A 199 -10.62 14.76 15.16
CA SER A 199 -10.47 16.08 15.78
C SER A 199 -9.34 16.94 15.18
N LYS A 200 -8.41 16.33 14.43
CA LYS A 200 -7.19 16.96 13.90
C LYS A 200 -7.10 16.92 12.38
N PHE A 201 -7.75 15.95 11.77
CA PHE A 201 -7.70 15.67 10.33
C PHE A 201 -9.10 15.45 9.80
N LYS A 202 -9.31 15.75 8.52
CA LYS A 202 -10.57 15.39 7.87
C LYS A 202 -10.57 13.87 7.68
N VAL A 203 -11.52 13.19 8.31
CA VAL A 203 -11.86 11.79 8.02
C VAL A 203 -13.09 11.81 7.12
N ASP A 204 -12.99 11.25 5.94
CA ASP A 204 -14.04 11.28 4.93
C ASP A 204 -14.76 9.93 4.90
N ASP A 205 -16.09 9.96 5.02
CA ASP A 205 -16.96 8.79 5.09
C ASP A 205 -17.52 8.36 3.72
N SER A 206 -17.15 9.07 2.66
CA SER A 206 -17.74 8.85 1.32
C SER A 206 -17.56 7.42 0.81
N PHE A 207 -16.57 6.70 1.32
CA PHE A 207 -16.24 5.35 0.86
C PHE A 207 -16.43 4.26 1.93
N THR A 208 -17.10 4.55 3.04
CA THR A 208 -17.39 3.52 4.06
C THR A 208 -18.37 2.47 3.55
N HIS A 209 -19.22 2.80 2.60
CA HIS A 209 -20.20 1.89 2.01
C HIS A 209 -20.02 1.71 0.50
N GLN A 210 -18.90 2.20 -0.05
CA GLN A 210 -18.56 2.12 -1.47
C GLN A 210 -17.09 1.72 -1.63
N ASP A 211 -16.82 0.93 -2.66
CA ASP A 211 -15.44 0.58 -2.98
C ASP A 211 -14.70 1.78 -3.61
N ILE A 212 -13.79 2.38 -2.86
CA ILE A 212 -12.93 3.46 -3.34
C ILE A 212 -12.11 3.02 -4.56
N ASN A 213 -11.70 1.75 -4.65
CA ASN A 213 -10.96 1.27 -5.80
C ASN A 213 -11.83 1.31 -7.06
N GLN A 214 -13.12 0.92 -6.97
CA GLN A 214 -14.02 0.99 -8.10
C GLN A 214 -14.23 2.44 -8.56
N TYR A 215 -14.41 3.37 -7.64
CA TYR A 215 -14.49 4.80 -7.97
C TYR A 215 -13.24 5.31 -8.72
N LEU A 216 -12.05 4.96 -8.24
CA LEU A 216 -10.79 5.34 -8.88
C LEU A 216 -10.62 4.70 -10.26
N ILE A 217 -11.01 3.44 -10.41
CA ILE A 217 -11.04 2.71 -11.68
C ILE A 217 -11.93 3.42 -12.71
N ASP A 218 -13.12 3.83 -12.31
CA ASP A 218 -14.05 4.54 -13.18
C ASP A 218 -13.46 5.88 -13.68
N ILE A 219 -12.70 6.59 -12.84
CA ILE A 219 -11.99 7.81 -13.23
C ILE A 219 -10.87 7.49 -14.23
N ILE A 220 -10.08 6.45 -13.95
CA ILE A 220 -8.99 6.02 -14.83
C ILE A 220 -9.54 5.66 -16.20
N HIS A 221 -10.64 4.89 -16.28
CA HIS A 221 -11.28 4.54 -17.54
C HIS A 221 -11.72 5.78 -18.32
N LYS A 222 -12.33 6.78 -17.65
CA LYS A 222 -12.72 8.04 -18.31
C LYS A 222 -11.53 8.84 -18.87
N GLN A 223 -10.36 8.68 -18.28
CA GLN A 223 -9.13 9.33 -18.73
C GLN A 223 -8.41 8.56 -19.85
N SER A 224 -8.70 7.27 -20.00
CA SER A 224 -8.10 6.37 -20.99
C SER A 224 -8.87 6.32 -22.33
N VAL A 225 -10.06 6.92 -22.39
CA VAL A 225 -10.86 6.97 -23.63
C VAL A 225 -10.37 8.17 -24.44
N PRO A 226 -10.03 7.98 -25.73
CA PRO A 226 -9.61 9.05 -26.62
C PRO A 226 -10.71 10.07 -26.94
#